data_dfebd453ce8b2e93249f522349014e13
#
_entry.id   dfebd453ce8b2e93249f522349014e13
#
_cell.length_a   1.000
_cell.length_b   1.000
_cell.length_c   1.000
_cell.angle_alpha   90.00
_cell.angle_beta   90.00
_cell.angle_gamma   90.00
#
_symmetry.space_group_name_H-M   'P 1'
#
loop_
_entity.id
_entity.type
_entity.pdbx_description
1 polymer ?
#
loop_
_entity_poly.entity_id
_entity_poly.type
_entity_poly.pdbx_seq_one_letter_code
_entity_poly.pdbx_strand_id
1 'polypeptide(L)'
;PSEASLPAELRIRIPSAAGEPNALAVRSADGSLTNLSYTQNVLGEWSEIVFTTTLPEVQLEYYDPTLKKDGSQRTFHYKWSGDYPVEALTIQIQQPMGATEMKITPNTTNVAVGKDGLTYYVTQVDSLAVGQGFEVSLQYRKSNDSLTAESLQVQPSAPMGNVTSTTTVTGNFIPWVLGGLGVFLIVGSVTWWFWQARTVKPRQKSNRSRRRRLVIEPKDVIPEGAVYCHHCGKRAMPGDRFCRACGTKLRP
;
A
#
# COMPACT_ATOMS: atom_id res chain seq x y z
N PRO A 1 -13.59 9.69 16.68
CA PRO A 1 -15.03 9.47 16.86
C PRO A 1 -15.46 8.17 16.22
N SER A 2 -16.53 7.55 16.74
CA SER A 2 -17.11 6.38 16.09
C SER A 2 -17.80 6.79 14.79
N GLU A 3 -17.85 5.90 13.78
CA GLU A 3 -18.54 6.18 12.51
C GLU A 3 -20.02 6.57 12.71
N ALA A 4 -20.67 6.02 13.74
CA ALA A 4 -22.07 6.32 14.06
C ALA A 4 -22.30 7.76 14.55
N SER A 5 -21.26 8.49 14.94
CA SER A 5 -21.33 9.87 15.45
C SER A 5 -20.83 10.92 14.47
N LEU A 6 -20.57 10.55 13.22
CA LEU A 6 -20.07 11.45 12.19
C LEU A 6 -21.24 12.10 11.39
N PRO A 7 -21.11 13.37 10.96
CA PRO A 7 -19.98 14.28 11.21
C PRO A 7 -19.91 14.71 12.68
N ALA A 8 -18.68 14.95 13.19
CA ALA A 8 -18.46 15.36 14.57
C ALA A 8 -17.61 16.63 14.65
N GLU A 9 -18.00 17.57 15.51
CA GLU A 9 -17.14 18.68 15.90
C GLU A 9 -16.21 18.21 17.02
N LEU A 10 -14.91 18.41 16.84
CA LEU A 10 -13.88 18.07 17.82
C LEU A 10 -13.15 19.33 18.30
N ARG A 11 -12.74 19.30 19.55
CA ARG A 11 -11.99 20.36 20.25
C ARG A 11 -10.77 19.73 20.89
N ILE A 12 -9.59 20.00 20.36
CA ILE A 12 -8.33 19.41 20.85
C ILE A 12 -7.44 20.54 21.33
N ARG A 13 -6.91 20.40 22.53
CA ARG A 13 -5.97 21.38 23.10
C ARG A 13 -4.54 21.00 22.77
N ILE A 14 -3.79 21.98 22.30
CA ILE A 14 -2.33 21.94 22.14
C ILE A 14 -1.70 23.04 22.99
N PRO A 15 -0.41 22.97 23.38
CA PRO A 15 0.25 24.07 24.06
C PRO A 15 0.18 25.36 23.23
N SER A 16 -0.18 26.50 23.86
CA SER A 16 -0.23 27.79 23.15
C SER A 16 1.13 28.19 22.56
N ALA A 17 2.22 27.77 23.22
CA ALA A 17 3.58 28.00 22.73
C ALA A 17 3.89 27.28 21.41
N ALA A 18 3.11 26.28 21.01
CA ALA A 18 3.26 25.59 19.73
C ALA A 18 2.77 26.44 18.54
N GLY A 19 1.96 27.48 18.79
CA GLY A 19 1.37 28.30 17.74
C GLY A 19 0.28 27.58 16.98
N GLU A 20 0.26 27.74 15.66
CA GLU A 20 -0.68 27.05 14.78
C GLU A 20 -0.27 25.59 14.56
N PRO A 21 -1.23 24.66 14.36
CA PRO A 21 -0.93 23.32 13.93
C PRO A 21 -0.15 23.28 12.61
N ASN A 22 0.87 22.44 12.55
CA ASN A 22 1.63 22.22 11.33
C ASN A 22 0.81 21.48 10.26
N ALA A 23 -0.05 20.55 10.71
CA ALA A 23 -1.01 19.88 9.87
C ALA A 23 -2.23 19.45 10.68
N LEU A 24 -3.41 19.52 10.07
CA LEU A 24 -4.64 18.91 10.53
C LEU A 24 -5.32 18.25 9.34
N ALA A 25 -5.47 16.95 9.39
CA ALA A 25 -6.00 16.17 8.27
C ALA A 25 -6.84 14.98 8.75
N VAL A 26 -7.69 14.49 7.87
CA VAL A 26 -8.37 13.19 8.01
C VAL A 26 -7.76 12.16 7.09
N ARG A 27 -7.73 10.91 7.54
CA ARG A 27 -7.26 9.78 6.75
C ARG A 27 -8.45 9.00 6.19
N SER A 28 -8.46 8.84 4.88
CA SER A 28 -9.43 8.01 4.17
C SER A 28 -9.03 6.53 4.22
N ALA A 29 -9.96 5.63 3.91
CA ALA A 29 -9.73 4.19 3.92
C ALA A 29 -8.62 3.72 2.95
N ASP A 30 -8.35 4.48 1.89
CA ASP A 30 -7.25 4.26 0.95
C ASP A 30 -5.88 4.77 1.45
N GLY A 31 -5.84 5.36 2.67
CA GLY A 31 -4.65 5.93 3.28
C GLY A 31 -4.34 7.37 2.87
N SER A 32 -5.13 7.99 1.98
CA SER A 32 -4.95 9.39 1.59
C SER A 32 -5.27 10.34 2.74
N LEU A 33 -4.54 11.47 2.80
CA LEU A 33 -4.75 12.53 3.79
C LEU A 33 -5.40 13.73 3.11
N THR A 34 -6.48 14.24 3.72
CA THR A 34 -7.17 15.46 3.28
C THR A 34 -7.14 16.48 4.41
N ASN A 35 -6.62 17.67 4.13
CA ASN A 35 -6.55 18.75 5.11
C ASN A 35 -7.94 19.20 5.53
N LEU A 36 -8.07 19.51 6.82
CA LEU A 36 -9.27 20.10 7.42
C LEU A 36 -9.05 21.59 7.72
N SER A 37 -10.10 22.37 7.57
CA SER A 37 -10.17 23.72 8.10
C SER A 37 -10.46 23.67 9.61
N TYR A 38 -9.87 24.58 10.35
CA TYR A 38 -10.05 24.69 11.79
C TYR A 38 -10.14 26.15 12.24
N THR A 39 -10.60 26.37 13.46
CA THR A 39 -10.45 27.63 14.20
C THR A 39 -9.58 27.39 15.42
N GLN A 40 -8.76 28.37 15.80
CA GLN A 40 -7.90 28.32 16.95
C GLN A 40 -8.30 29.39 17.97
N ASN A 41 -8.52 28.98 19.21
CA ASN A 41 -8.82 29.86 20.33
C ASN A 41 -7.70 29.74 21.37
N VAL A 42 -6.98 30.81 21.62
CA VAL A 42 -5.90 30.81 22.63
C VAL A 42 -6.52 31.02 24.01
N LEU A 43 -6.29 30.06 24.92
CA LEU A 43 -6.86 30.01 26.27
C LEU A 43 -5.72 29.82 27.29
N GLY A 44 -4.95 30.87 27.53
CA GLY A 44 -3.81 30.86 28.47
C GLY A 44 -2.67 29.97 27.96
N GLU A 45 -2.33 28.91 28.68
CA GLU A 45 -1.27 27.96 28.30
C GLU A 45 -1.68 26.99 27.20
N TRP A 46 -2.97 26.98 26.82
CA TRP A 46 -3.52 26.09 25.84
C TRP A 46 -4.14 26.85 24.66
N SER A 47 -4.04 26.28 23.48
CA SER A 47 -4.81 26.65 22.30
C SER A 47 -5.79 25.55 21.99
N GLU A 48 -7.07 25.88 21.91
CA GLU A 48 -8.12 24.96 21.50
C GLU A 48 -8.27 25.00 19.99
N ILE A 49 -8.08 23.87 19.34
CA ILE A 49 -8.25 23.66 17.91
C ILE A 49 -9.63 23.04 17.70
N VAL A 50 -10.52 23.77 17.03
CA VAL A 50 -11.91 23.38 16.79
C VAL A 50 -12.09 23.08 15.30
N PHE A 51 -12.58 21.90 14.97
CA PHE A 51 -12.79 21.46 13.61
C PHE A 51 -13.90 20.41 13.50
N THR A 52 -14.47 20.26 12.31
CA THR A 52 -15.46 19.22 12.02
C THR A 52 -14.84 18.14 11.16
N THR A 53 -15.04 16.88 11.55
CA THR A 53 -14.60 15.72 10.77
C THR A 53 -15.78 14.90 10.28
N THR A 54 -15.65 14.37 9.06
CA THR A 54 -16.56 13.39 8.46
C THR A 54 -15.99 11.98 8.44
N LEU A 55 -14.72 11.82 8.88
CA LEU A 55 -14.03 10.53 8.93
C LEU A 55 -13.53 10.26 10.35
N PRO A 56 -13.44 8.99 10.77
CA PRO A 56 -13.11 8.63 12.15
C PRO A 56 -11.64 8.87 12.51
N GLU A 57 -10.74 8.83 11.52
CA GLU A 57 -9.30 8.98 11.75
C GLU A 57 -8.85 10.39 11.45
N VAL A 58 -8.33 11.08 12.48
CA VAL A 58 -7.83 12.46 12.43
C VAL A 58 -6.35 12.46 12.78
N GLN A 59 -5.55 13.21 12.03
CA GLN A 59 -4.14 13.47 12.27
C GLN A 59 -3.95 14.96 12.57
N LEU A 60 -3.39 15.27 13.75
CA LEU A 60 -3.02 16.62 14.17
C LEU A 60 -1.53 16.65 14.46
N GLU A 61 -0.79 17.58 13.84
CA GLU A 61 0.64 17.74 14.02
C GLU A 61 0.98 19.15 14.45
N TYR A 62 1.91 19.30 15.38
CA TYR A 62 2.44 20.59 15.81
C TYR A 62 3.87 20.45 16.30
N TYR A 63 4.62 21.54 16.27
CA TYR A 63 5.95 21.64 16.87
C TYR A 63 5.83 22.22 18.26
N ASP A 64 6.32 21.48 19.26
CA ASP A 64 6.36 21.93 20.64
C ASP A 64 7.73 22.56 20.95
N PRO A 65 7.81 23.88 21.20
CA PRO A 65 9.07 24.57 21.47
C PRO A 65 9.56 24.41 22.91
N THR A 66 8.86 23.65 23.76
CA THR A 66 9.15 23.55 25.19
C THR A 66 10.32 22.63 25.52
N LEU A 67 10.98 22.06 24.53
CA LEU A 67 12.20 21.28 24.71
C LEU A 67 13.30 22.16 25.32
N LYS A 68 13.68 21.85 26.55
CA LYS A 68 14.76 22.55 27.27
C LYS A 68 16.11 21.98 26.87
N LYS A 69 17.05 22.87 26.59
CA LYS A 69 18.43 22.55 26.22
C LYS A 69 19.38 23.14 27.24
N ASP A 70 20.20 22.30 27.87
CA ASP A 70 21.26 22.69 28.79
C ASP A 70 22.54 21.93 28.40
N GLY A 71 23.44 22.63 27.72
CA GLY A 71 24.61 22.01 27.11
C GLY A 71 24.22 20.85 26.18
N SER A 72 24.66 19.65 26.48
CA SER A 72 24.25 18.43 25.75
C SER A 72 22.96 17.80 26.27
N GLN A 73 22.48 18.22 27.44
CA GLN A 73 21.27 17.70 28.06
C GLN A 73 20.03 18.27 27.36
N ARG A 74 19.07 17.42 27.14
CA ARG A 74 17.74 17.76 26.60
C ARG A 74 16.68 17.23 27.55
N THR A 75 15.69 18.06 27.86
CA THR A 75 14.56 17.69 28.74
C THR A 75 13.26 18.14 28.08
N PHE A 76 12.29 17.26 28.00
CA PHE A 76 10.98 17.55 27.46
C PHE A 76 9.89 16.95 28.34
N HIS A 77 8.79 17.66 28.50
CA HIS A 77 7.62 17.22 29.24
C HIS A 77 6.40 17.31 28.33
N TYR A 78 5.79 16.19 28.06
CA TYR A 78 4.53 16.11 27.35
C TYR A 78 3.38 15.89 28.32
N LYS A 79 2.29 16.60 28.10
CA LYS A 79 1.07 16.45 28.88
C LYS A 79 -0.12 16.23 27.95
N TRP A 80 -0.79 15.11 28.14
CA TRP A 80 -2.10 14.86 27.56
C TRP A 80 -3.16 15.49 28.47
N SER A 81 -4.01 16.36 27.94
CA SER A 81 -4.95 17.17 28.71
C SER A 81 -6.22 16.42 29.16
N GLY A 82 -6.51 15.25 28.59
CA GLY A 82 -7.69 14.47 28.93
C GLY A 82 -9.00 15.06 28.40
N ASP A 83 -8.98 15.70 27.24
CA ASP A 83 -10.16 16.35 26.66
C ASP A 83 -11.28 15.37 26.33
N TYR A 84 -10.94 14.14 26.03
CA TYR A 84 -11.85 13.06 25.66
C TYR A 84 -11.58 11.79 26.45
N PRO A 85 -12.59 10.92 26.62
CA PRO A 85 -12.34 9.57 27.08
C PRO A 85 -11.56 8.83 26.01
N VAL A 86 -10.54 8.09 26.42
CA VAL A 86 -9.67 7.31 25.53
C VAL A 86 -9.75 5.85 25.93
N GLU A 87 -10.06 4.97 25.01
CA GLU A 87 -10.13 3.53 25.26
C GLU A 87 -8.72 2.92 25.38
N ALA A 88 -7.78 3.40 24.57
CA ALA A 88 -6.38 3.04 24.62
C ALA A 88 -5.50 4.19 24.14
N LEU A 89 -4.48 4.56 24.93
CA LEU A 89 -3.50 5.57 24.56
C LEU A 89 -2.16 4.90 24.28
N THR A 90 -1.66 5.05 23.07
CA THR A 90 -0.30 4.61 22.71
C THR A 90 0.59 5.82 22.50
N ILE A 91 1.67 5.89 23.26
CA ILE A 91 2.70 6.93 23.13
C ILE A 91 3.93 6.31 22.52
N GLN A 92 4.35 6.82 21.37
CA GLN A 92 5.54 6.39 20.67
C GLN A 92 6.56 7.52 20.60
N ILE A 93 7.75 7.27 21.13
CA ILE A 93 8.84 8.24 21.19
C ILE A 93 9.97 7.73 20.32
N GLN A 94 10.28 8.45 19.25
CA GLN A 94 11.44 8.19 18.42
C GLN A 94 12.69 8.76 19.09
N GLN A 95 13.74 7.94 19.25
CA GLN A 95 15.03 8.42 19.70
C GLN A 95 15.65 9.31 18.62
N PRO A 96 15.99 10.57 18.93
CA PRO A 96 16.68 11.43 17.99
C PRO A 96 18.03 10.84 17.59
N MET A 97 18.38 10.92 16.31
CA MET A 97 19.66 10.40 15.84
C MET A 97 20.84 11.08 16.56
N GLY A 98 21.78 10.28 17.05
CA GLY A 98 22.89 10.75 17.87
C GLY A 98 22.54 11.02 19.34
N ALA A 99 21.30 10.79 19.77
CA ALA A 99 20.92 10.88 21.17
C ALA A 99 21.36 9.63 21.93
N THR A 100 21.81 9.85 23.16
CA THR A 100 22.25 8.81 24.12
C THR A 100 21.57 9.02 25.46
N GLU A 101 21.70 8.07 26.37
CA GLU A 101 21.19 8.15 27.74
C GLU A 101 19.70 8.51 27.82
N MET A 102 18.89 7.86 26.97
CA MET A 102 17.44 8.07 26.97
C MET A 102 16.83 7.64 28.29
N LYS A 103 16.13 8.56 28.96
CA LYS A 103 15.34 8.32 30.18
C LYS A 103 13.92 8.80 29.93
N ILE A 104 12.97 7.91 30.08
CA ILE A 104 11.54 8.16 29.82
C ILE A 104 10.76 7.78 31.07
N THR A 105 9.89 8.67 31.52
CA THR A 105 9.03 8.47 32.71
C THR A 105 7.58 8.76 32.28
N PRO A 106 6.63 7.83 32.51
CA PRO A 106 6.81 6.49 33.06
C PRO A 106 7.64 5.60 32.13
N ASN A 107 8.18 4.51 32.69
CA ASN A 107 9.00 3.56 31.92
C ASN A 107 8.22 3.02 30.73
N THR A 108 8.89 2.91 29.60
CA THR A 108 8.30 2.36 28.38
C THR A 108 8.07 0.85 28.51
N THR A 109 6.98 0.38 27.93
CA THR A 109 6.61 -1.05 27.93
C THR A 109 7.36 -1.85 26.88
N ASN A 110 7.79 -1.17 25.80
CA ASN A 110 8.48 -1.82 24.69
C ASN A 110 9.50 -0.88 24.04
N VAL A 111 10.59 -1.45 23.53
CA VAL A 111 11.60 -0.75 22.72
C VAL A 111 11.80 -1.55 21.43
N ALA A 112 11.66 -0.91 20.29
CA ALA A 112 11.77 -1.57 18.99
C ALA A 112 12.59 -0.72 18.02
N VAL A 113 13.28 -1.38 17.09
CA VAL A 113 13.92 -0.72 15.95
C VAL A 113 12.95 -0.76 14.77
N GLY A 114 12.64 0.40 14.22
CA GLY A 114 11.79 0.55 13.05
C GLY A 114 12.46 0.09 11.76
N LYS A 115 11.67 0.00 10.69
CA LYS A 115 12.19 -0.32 9.34
C LYS A 115 13.14 0.75 8.79
N ASP A 116 13.07 1.94 9.32
CA ASP A 116 13.94 3.10 9.06
C ASP A 116 15.26 3.06 9.84
N GLY A 117 15.48 2.01 10.64
CA GLY A 117 16.66 1.84 11.47
C GLY A 117 16.67 2.70 12.74
N LEU A 118 15.59 3.43 13.04
CA LEU A 118 15.48 4.25 14.22
C LEU A 118 14.90 3.48 15.41
N THR A 119 15.28 3.88 16.62
CA THR A 119 14.77 3.27 17.85
C THR A 119 13.52 3.99 18.32
N TYR A 120 12.51 3.22 18.66
CA TYR A 120 11.22 3.68 19.15
C TYR A 120 10.93 3.10 20.53
N TYR A 121 10.55 3.97 21.46
CA TYR A 121 10.09 3.63 22.78
C TYR A 121 8.57 3.74 22.81
N VAL A 122 7.90 2.67 23.17
CA VAL A 122 6.43 2.61 23.14
C VAL A 122 5.91 2.39 24.56
N THR A 123 4.94 3.20 24.96
CA THR A 123 4.16 3.05 26.19
C THR A 123 2.70 2.92 25.82
N GLN A 124 2.06 1.88 26.31
CA GLN A 124 0.61 1.72 26.22
C GLN A 124 -0.01 2.01 27.57
N VAL A 125 -1.04 2.82 27.53
CA VAL A 125 -1.86 3.16 28.67
C VAL A 125 -3.27 2.68 28.37
N ASP A 126 -3.88 2.01 29.32
CA ASP A 126 -5.27 1.57 29.21
C ASP A 126 -6.22 2.77 29.12
N SER A 127 -7.50 2.53 29.27
CA SER A 127 -8.50 3.58 29.17
C SER A 127 -8.26 4.76 30.12
N LEU A 128 -8.47 5.96 29.62
CA LEU A 128 -8.44 7.21 30.39
C LEU A 128 -9.83 7.85 30.37
N ALA A 129 -10.31 8.24 31.54
CA ALA A 129 -11.56 9.00 31.66
C ALA A 129 -11.37 10.46 31.24
N VAL A 130 -12.46 11.15 30.91
CA VAL A 130 -12.46 12.60 30.68
C VAL A 130 -11.88 13.33 31.91
N GLY A 131 -10.97 14.25 31.67
CA GLY A 131 -10.25 14.99 32.72
C GLY A 131 -9.06 14.24 33.32
N GLN A 132 -8.86 12.98 32.99
CA GLN A 132 -7.69 12.22 33.41
C GLN A 132 -6.53 12.52 32.47
N GLY A 133 -5.58 13.33 32.92
CA GLY A 133 -4.36 13.63 32.19
C GLY A 133 -3.35 12.50 32.22
N PHE A 134 -2.43 12.51 31.27
CA PHE A 134 -1.27 11.64 31.24
C PHE A 134 -0.03 12.46 30.92
N GLU A 135 1.07 12.23 31.64
CA GLU A 135 2.29 12.99 31.48
C GLU A 135 3.46 12.08 31.15
N VAL A 136 4.32 12.55 30.23
CA VAL A 136 5.58 11.89 29.88
C VAL A 136 6.72 12.86 30.04
N SER A 137 7.73 12.45 30.81
CA SER A 137 8.99 13.17 30.93
C SER A 137 10.06 12.45 30.14
N LEU A 138 10.77 13.18 29.31
CA LEU A 138 11.83 12.68 28.44
C LEU A 138 13.13 13.43 28.76
N GLN A 139 14.22 12.70 29.00
CA GLN A 139 15.57 13.26 29.15
C GLN A 139 16.52 12.44 28.23
N TYR A 140 17.43 13.13 27.59
CA TYR A 140 18.48 12.51 26.79
C TYR A 140 19.69 13.44 26.62
N ARG A 141 20.79 12.89 26.13
CA ARG A 141 21.97 13.67 25.76
C ARG A 141 22.17 13.70 24.26
N LYS A 142 22.43 14.87 23.71
CA LYS A 142 22.73 15.09 22.30
C LYS A 142 23.70 16.26 22.14
N SER A 143 24.80 16.06 21.47
CA SER A 143 25.89 17.04 21.34
C SER A 143 25.61 18.13 20.30
N ASN A 144 24.65 17.94 19.40
CA ASN A 144 24.29 18.88 18.36
C ASN A 144 22.76 19.04 18.27
N ASP A 145 22.31 19.99 17.45
CA ASP A 145 20.89 20.28 17.22
C ASP A 145 20.38 19.78 15.86
N SER A 146 21.15 18.95 15.15
CA SER A 146 20.72 18.38 13.88
C SER A 146 19.44 17.55 14.04
N LEU A 147 18.51 17.70 13.12
CA LEU A 147 17.27 16.92 13.14
C LEU A 147 17.51 15.52 12.58
N THR A 148 16.76 14.54 13.08
CA THR A 148 16.78 13.17 12.53
C THR A 148 16.43 13.17 11.04
N ALA A 149 15.47 14.01 10.62
CA ALA A 149 15.07 14.16 9.24
C ALA A 149 16.19 14.63 8.30
N GLU A 150 17.12 15.48 8.80
CA GLU A 150 18.30 15.93 8.02
C GLU A 150 19.32 14.81 7.82
N SER A 151 19.35 13.85 8.74
CA SER A 151 20.30 12.74 8.72
C SER A 151 19.76 11.52 7.96
N LEU A 152 18.45 11.41 7.77
CA LEU A 152 17.84 10.40 6.94
C LEU A 152 18.07 10.83 5.47
N GLN A 153 18.89 10.07 4.75
CA GLN A 153 18.98 10.24 3.31
C GLN A 153 17.61 9.99 2.71
N VAL A 154 16.96 11.06 2.25
CA VAL A 154 15.81 10.94 1.37
C VAL A 154 16.36 10.26 0.11
N GLN A 155 16.18 8.96 -0.01
CA GLN A 155 16.36 8.32 -1.31
C GLN A 155 15.36 9.00 -2.25
N PRO A 156 15.84 9.71 -3.29
CA PRO A 156 14.94 10.24 -4.30
C PRO A 156 14.13 9.04 -4.79
N SER A 157 12.81 9.14 -4.76
CA SER A 157 11.97 8.18 -5.45
C SER A 157 12.55 8.04 -6.85
N ALA A 158 13.05 6.86 -7.21
CA ALA A 158 13.57 6.64 -8.55
C ALA A 158 12.49 7.16 -9.51
N PRO A 159 12.85 8.01 -10.49
CA PRO A 159 11.86 8.43 -11.46
C PRO A 159 11.21 7.17 -11.98
N MET A 160 9.89 7.14 -12.11
CA MET A 160 9.17 6.07 -12.79
C MET A 160 9.62 6.07 -14.26
N GLY A 161 10.86 5.67 -14.48
CA GLY A 161 11.38 5.26 -15.77
C GLY A 161 10.84 3.88 -16.03
N ASN A 162 10.26 3.71 -17.20
CA ASN A 162 9.75 2.48 -17.77
C ASN A 162 10.35 1.25 -17.10
N VAL A 163 9.48 0.37 -16.60
CA VAL A 163 9.83 -0.90 -15.99
C VAL A 163 10.53 -1.77 -17.05
N THR A 164 11.77 -1.44 -17.35
CA THR A 164 12.69 -2.41 -17.93
C THR A 164 13.26 -3.12 -16.71
N SER A 165 12.73 -4.30 -16.45
CA SER A 165 13.14 -5.21 -15.38
C SER A 165 14.65 -5.47 -15.50
N THR A 166 15.47 -4.63 -14.87
CA THR A 166 16.87 -4.97 -14.66
C THR A 166 16.94 -5.79 -13.38
N THR A 167 16.60 -7.04 -13.52
CA THR A 167 16.90 -8.08 -12.54
C THR A 167 18.42 -8.11 -12.42
N THR A 168 18.95 -7.70 -11.28
CA THR A 168 20.34 -8.00 -10.91
C THR A 168 20.49 -9.52 -10.89
N VAL A 169 21.16 -10.01 -11.91
CA VAL A 169 21.40 -11.43 -12.13
C VAL A 169 22.48 -11.89 -11.17
N THR A 170 22.09 -12.34 -10.00
CA THR A 170 22.88 -13.32 -9.26
C THR A 170 22.52 -14.67 -9.86
N GLY A 171 23.39 -15.15 -10.80
CA GLY A 171 23.46 -16.55 -11.24
C GLY A 171 22.14 -17.28 -11.60
N ASN A 172 21.27 -16.69 -12.37
CA ASN A 172 20.04 -17.38 -12.81
C ASN A 172 20.32 -18.29 -14.00
N PHE A 173 20.59 -19.58 -13.75
CA PHE A 173 20.65 -20.63 -14.80
C PHE A 173 19.24 -20.99 -15.33
N ILE A 174 18.18 -20.45 -14.71
CA ILE A 174 16.78 -20.78 -15.04
C ILE A 174 16.46 -20.53 -16.52
N PRO A 175 16.83 -19.40 -17.16
CA PRO A 175 16.60 -19.22 -18.59
C PRO A 175 17.33 -20.23 -19.47
N TRP A 176 18.55 -20.60 -19.09
CA TRP A 176 19.37 -21.58 -19.82
C TRP A 176 18.84 -23.00 -19.67
N VAL A 177 18.31 -23.35 -18.48
CA VAL A 177 17.67 -24.65 -18.23
C VAL A 177 16.35 -24.75 -18.99
N LEU A 178 15.53 -23.71 -18.98
CA LEU A 178 14.26 -23.68 -19.75
C LEU A 178 14.52 -23.68 -21.26
N GLY A 179 15.52 -22.93 -21.73
CA GLY A 179 15.91 -22.94 -23.13
C GLY A 179 16.46 -24.30 -23.58
N GLY A 180 17.32 -24.91 -22.78
CA GLY A 180 17.87 -26.24 -23.04
C GLY A 180 16.79 -27.33 -23.04
N LEU A 181 15.83 -27.28 -22.12
CA LEU A 181 14.72 -28.21 -22.06
C LEU A 181 13.82 -28.08 -23.30
N GLY A 182 13.57 -26.85 -23.77
CA GLY A 182 12.80 -26.59 -24.98
C GLY A 182 13.45 -27.20 -26.23
N VAL A 183 14.76 -27.01 -26.41
CA VAL A 183 15.50 -27.59 -27.52
C VAL A 183 15.49 -29.13 -27.45
N PHE A 184 15.65 -29.71 -26.26
CA PHE A 184 15.62 -31.15 -26.04
C PHE A 184 14.27 -31.77 -26.46
N LEU A 185 13.16 -31.13 -26.11
CA LEU A 185 11.82 -31.57 -26.47
C LEU A 185 11.57 -31.49 -27.99
N ILE A 186 12.09 -30.44 -28.65
CA ILE A 186 11.98 -30.28 -30.09
C ILE A 186 12.78 -31.39 -30.82
N VAL A 187 14.04 -31.58 -30.43
CA VAL A 187 14.91 -32.62 -31.03
C VAL A 187 14.35 -34.01 -30.73
N GLY A 188 13.87 -34.25 -29.51
CA GLY A 188 13.23 -35.52 -29.14
C GLY A 188 11.98 -35.83 -29.97
N SER A 189 11.11 -34.85 -30.21
CA SER A 189 9.91 -35.01 -31.01
C SER A 189 10.20 -35.26 -32.49
N VAL A 190 11.22 -34.58 -33.05
CA VAL A 190 11.64 -34.79 -34.45
C VAL A 190 12.29 -36.15 -34.62
N THR A 191 13.14 -36.61 -33.70
CA THR A 191 13.75 -37.95 -33.76
C THR A 191 12.72 -39.04 -33.59
N TRP A 192 11.74 -38.88 -32.67
CA TRP A 192 10.62 -39.80 -32.52
C TRP A 192 9.78 -39.89 -33.78
N TRP A 193 9.44 -38.75 -34.40
CA TRP A 193 8.69 -38.70 -35.65
C TRP A 193 9.43 -39.39 -36.79
N PHE A 194 10.77 -39.20 -36.92
CA PHE A 194 11.61 -39.85 -37.92
C PHE A 194 11.69 -41.38 -37.73
N TRP A 195 11.71 -41.82 -36.45
CA TRP A 195 11.70 -43.27 -36.12
C TRP A 195 10.35 -43.90 -36.46
N GLN A 196 9.27 -43.24 -36.16
CA GLN A 196 7.92 -43.72 -36.47
C GLN A 196 7.65 -43.76 -37.99
N ALA A 197 8.19 -42.80 -38.74
CA ALA A 197 8.08 -42.75 -40.20
C ALA A 197 8.81 -43.90 -40.88
N ARG A 198 9.86 -44.48 -40.26
CA ARG A 198 10.62 -45.62 -40.80
C ARG A 198 9.98 -46.96 -40.54
N THR A 199 8.99 -47.07 -39.68
CA THR A 199 8.32 -48.33 -39.31
C THR A 199 6.99 -48.56 -40.02
N VAL A 200 6.54 -47.64 -40.87
CA VAL A 200 5.29 -47.83 -41.65
C VAL A 200 5.61 -48.61 -42.93
N LYS A 201 5.43 -49.93 -42.88
CA LYS A 201 5.38 -50.77 -44.07
C LYS A 201 4.23 -50.35 -44.99
N PRO A 202 4.39 -50.32 -46.31
CA PRO A 202 3.33 -49.91 -47.24
C PRO A 202 2.21 -50.96 -47.21
N ARG A 203 1.04 -50.55 -46.74
CA ARG A 203 -0.16 -51.39 -46.77
C ARG A 203 -0.81 -51.25 -48.16
N GLN A 204 -0.87 -52.37 -48.83
CA GLN A 204 -1.45 -52.57 -50.18
C GLN A 204 -2.82 -51.90 -50.32
N LYS A 205 -2.99 -51.22 -51.43
CA LYS A 205 -4.26 -50.68 -51.91
C LYS A 205 -5.26 -51.80 -52.19
N SER A 206 -6.37 -51.83 -51.48
CA SER A 206 -7.57 -52.52 -51.86
C SER A 206 -8.54 -51.56 -52.55
N ASN A 207 -8.74 -51.73 -53.82
CA ASN A 207 -9.76 -51.05 -54.62
C ASN A 207 -11.16 -51.45 -54.13
N ARG A 208 -11.99 -50.45 -53.74
CA ARG A 208 -13.45 -50.57 -53.92
C ARG A 208 -14.14 -49.23 -54.08
N SER A 209 -14.60 -49.06 -55.32
CA SER A 209 -15.84 -48.43 -55.79
C SER A 209 -16.34 -47.10 -55.26
N ARG A 210 -16.25 -46.15 -56.16
CA ARG A 210 -17.29 -45.19 -56.58
C ARG A 210 -18.47 -44.99 -55.61
N ARG A 211 -18.57 -43.81 -55.06
CA ARG A 211 -19.82 -43.03 -55.09
C ARG A 211 -19.52 -41.55 -55.24
N ARG A 212 -19.97 -40.97 -56.32
CA ARG A 212 -20.09 -39.54 -56.60
C ARG A 212 -20.78 -38.85 -55.40
N ARG A 213 -20.20 -37.78 -54.88
CA ARG A 213 -20.97 -36.72 -54.24
C ARG A 213 -20.34 -35.38 -54.58
N LEU A 214 -21.21 -34.54 -55.07
CA LEU A 214 -21.11 -33.20 -55.59
C LEU A 214 -20.24 -32.29 -54.77
N VAL A 215 -19.38 -31.55 -55.43
CA VAL A 215 -18.74 -30.33 -55.01
C VAL A 215 -19.85 -29.30 -54.77
N ILE A 216 -20.00 -28.84 -53.52
CA ILE A 216 -20.70 -27.60 -53.21
C ILE A 216 -19.67 -26.73 -52.54
N GLU A 217 -19.19 -25.72 -53.26
CA GLU A 217 -18.52 -24.55 -52.74
C GLU A 217 -19.47 -23.85 -51.77
N PRO A 218 -19.06 -23.52 -50.51
CA PRO A 218 -19.85 -22.62 -49.71
C PRO A 218 -19.48 -21.20 -50.11
N LYS A 219 -20.35 -20.59 -50.88
CA LYS A 219 -20.46 -19.15 -51.05
C LYS A 219 -20.70 -18.52 -49.68
N ASP A 220 -19.82 -17.64 -49.26
CA ASP A 220 -19.97 -16.81 -48.05
C ASP A 220 -21.23 -15.94 -48.20
N VAL A 221 -22.35 -16.43 -47.68
CA VAL A 221 -23.52 -15.62 -47.41
C VAL A 221 -23.42 -15.14 -45.98
N ILE A 222 -23.06 -13.87 -45.80
CA ILE A 222 -23.14 -13.17 -44.52
C ILE A 222 -24.63 -13.02 -44.19
N PRO A 223 -25.19 -13.68 -43.16
CA PRO A 223 -26.57 -13.44 -42.78
C PRO A 223 -26.64 -12.05 -42.14
N GLU A 224 -27.50 -11.17 -42.62
CA GLU A 224 -27.89 -9.93 -42.00
C GLU A 224 -28.35 -10.23 -40.57
N GLY A 225 -27.68 -9.57 -39.56
CA GLY A 225 -28.00 -9.75 -38.13
C GLY A 225 -26.95 -10.47 -37.31
N ALA A 226 -25.71 -10.65 -37.79
CA ALA A 226 -24.63 -11.21 -36.96
C ALA A 226 -24.24 -10.27 -35.84
N VAL A 227 -24.47 -10.70 -34.59
CA VAL A 227 -24.09 -9.96 -33.39
C VAL A 227 -22.64 -10.27 -33.02
N TYR A 228 -21.82 -9.21 -32.83
CA TYR A 228 -20.43 -9.35 -32.40
C TYR A 228 -20.28 -8.80 -30.96
N CYS A 229 -19.46 -9.45 -30.18
CA CYS A 229 -19.16 -8.98 -28.81
C CYS A 229 -18.41 -7.65 -28.84
N HIS A 230 -18.96 -6.62 -28.22
CA HIS A 230 -18.37 -5.29 -28.16
C HIS A 230 -17.06 -5.23 -27.34
N HIS A 231 -16.75 -6.28 -26.56
CA HIS A 231 -15.53 -6.33 -25.74
C HIS A 231 -14.38 -7.07 -26.42
N CYS A 232 -14.64 -8.19 -27.10
CA CYS A 232 -13.58 -9.03 -27.69
C CYS A 232 -13.69 -9.24 -29.21
N GLY A 233 -14.67 -8.63 -29.88
CA GLY A 233 -14.86 -8.70 -31.32
C GLY A 233 -15.28 -10.07 -31.88
N LYS A 234 -15.41 -11.12 -31.07
CA LYS A 234 -15.83 -12.44 -31.54
C LYS A 234 -17.33 -12.50 -31.82
N ARG A 235 -17.69 -13.26 -32.86
CA ARG A 235 -19.08 -13.48 -33.28
C ARG A 235 -19.84 -14.27 -32.21
N ALA A 236 -21.00 -13.77 -31.80
CA ALA A 236 -21.93 -14.44 -30.92
C ALA A 236 -22.98 -15.22 -31.73
N MET A 237 -23.54 -16.27 -31.13
CA MET A 237 -24.65 -16.99 -31.76
C MET A 237 -25.99 -16.30 -31.47
N PRO A 238 -26.96 -16.40 -32.41
CA PRO A 238 -28.28 -15.86 -32.14
C PRO A 238 -28.88 -16.46 -30.86
N GLY A 239 -29.30 -15.58 -29.92
CA GLY A 239 -29.86 -15.98 -28.65
C GLY A 239 -28.87 -16.05 -27.47
N ASP A 240 -27.58 -15.86 -27.69
CA ASP A 240 -26.60 -15.80 -26.59
C ASP A 240 -26.77 -14.50 -25.78
N ARG A 241 -26.91 -14.62 -24.45
CA ARG A 241 -26.95 -13.49 -23.52
C ARG A 241 -25.55 -13.04 -23.06
N PHE A 242 -24.58 -13.95 -23.20
CA PHE A 242 -23.19 -13.71 -22.80
C PHE A 242 -22.25 -14.21 -23.90
N CYS A 243 -21.14 -13.51 -24.09
CA CYS A 243 -20.11 -13.93 -25.04
C CYS A 243 -19.41 -15.20 -24.53
N ARG A 244 -19.43 -16.29 -25.32
CA ARG A 244 -18.78 -17.57 -24.94
C ARG A 244 -17.25 -17.50 -24.87
N ALA A 245 -16.65 -16.43 -25.41
CA ALA A 245 -15.20 -16.28 -25.43
C ALA A 245 -14.65 -15.47 -24.27
N CYS A 246 -15.38 -14.41 -23.81
CA CYS A 246 -14.90 -13.51 -22.76
C CYS A 246 -15.89 -13.31 -21.60
N GLY A 247 -17.07 -13.96 -21.63
CA GLY A 247 -18.07 -13.87 -20.57
C GLY A 247 -18.85 -12.54 -20.50
N THR A 248 -18.54 -11.56 -21.32
CA THR A 248 -19.21 -10.25 -21.29
C THR A 248 -20.67 -10.37 -21.75
N LYS A 249 -21.59 -9.70 -21.05
CA LYS A 249 -23.01 -9.65 -21.40
C LYS A 249 -23.19 -8.91 -22.73
N LEU A 250 -23.82 -9.58 -23.69
CA LEU A 250 -24.12 -9.00 -25.00
C LEU A 250 -25.31 -8.04 -24.86
N ARG A 251 -25.24 -6.91 -25.57
CA ARG A 251 -26.38 -6.01 -25.71
C ARG A 251 -27.24 -6.51 -26.90
N PRO A 252 -28.56 -6.58 -26.74
CA PRO A 252 -29.46 -6.95 -27.79
C PRO A 252 -29.42 -5.96 -28.96
#